data_c45209460487b4f29a4cd862a873c8ca
#
_entry.id   c45209460487b4f29a4cd862a873c8ca
#
_cell.length_a   1.000
_cell.length_b   1.000
_cell.length_c   1.000
_cell.angle_alpha   90.00
_cell.angle_beta   90.00
_cell.angle_gamma   90.00
#
_symmetry.space_group_name_H-M   'P 1'
#
loop_
_entity.id
_entity.type
_entity.pdbx_description
1 polymer ?
#
loop_
_entity_poly.entity_id
_entity_poly.type
_entity_poly.pdbx_seq_one_letter_code
_entity_poly.pdbx_strand_id
1 'polypeptide(L)'
;LLFEKRIDPEWIPYFEKKAKKNDFAIFTYHKDFILTDKPDNKYVIQEANLNKMQIVGVDNFAEAVDFPPCKCMLASDDEEALIGLENHWKKRLDGVLDAFRSEPYFLEVVPQFIDKGNTLGVLMTKLSVSPEEVIAIGDGVCDVTMLQLAGVGIAMGNAEDSVKACVDKTTLTNEEEGVAVAVERTILAEIRPTEVPLDQLNMRARHALMGNLGIQYTYASEDRVE
;
A
#
# COMPACT_ATOMS: atom_id res chain seq x y z
N LEU A 1 16.55 1.32 -0.44
CA LEU A 1 15.55 0.94 -1.43
C LEU A 1 15.86 -0.47 -1.92
N LEU A 2 14.92 -1.42 -1.75
CA LEU A 2 15.10 -2.82 -2.14
C LEU A 2 14.52 -3.11 -3.53
N PHE A 3 13.43 -2.44 -3.88
CA PHE A 3 12.72 -2.62 -5.15
C PHE A 3 11.99 -1.34 -5.52
N GLU A 4 11.97 -1.00 -6.80
CA GLU A 4 11.24 0.12 -7.35
C GLU A 4 10.92 -0.15 -8.83
N LYS A 5 9.69 0.16 -9.23
CA LYS A 5 9.29 0.32 -10.63
C LYS A 5 8.77 1.72 -10.85
N ARG A 6 8.98 2.23 -12.04
CA ARG A 6 8.60 3.61 -12.40
C ARG A 6 7.86 3.64 -13.73
N ILE A 7 7.02 4.64 -13.89
CA ILE A 7 6.33 4.94 -15.16
C ILE A 7 7.36 5.60 -16.09
N ASP A 8 7.40 5.17 -17.36
CA ASP A 8 8.19 5.84 -18.38
C ASP A 8 7.64 7.26 -18.57
N PRO A 9 8.49 8.32 -18.46
CA PRO A 9 8.07 9.70 -18.65
C PRO A 9 7.38 9.99 -19.99
N GLU A 10 7.60 9.19 -21.02
CA GLU A 10 6.92 9.32 -22.31
C GLU A 10 5.39 9.21 -22.21
N TRP A 11 4.85 8.58 -21.14
CA TRP A 11 3.42 8.50 -20.89
C TRP A 11 2.82 9.77 -20.29
N ILE A 12 3.61 10.61 -19.63
CA ILE A 12 3.10 11.77 -18.87
C ILE A 12 2.34 12.77 -19.76
N PRO A 13 2.81 13.14 -20.97
CA PRO A 13 2.05 14.01 -21.86
C PRO A 13 0.69 13.42 -22.27
N TYR A 14 0.60 12.11 -22.40
CA TYR A 14 -0.66 11.44 -22.70
C TYR A 14 -1.65 11.53 -21.53
N PHE A 15 -1.18 11.34 -20.30
CA PHE A 15 -2.01 11.45 -19.11
C PHE A 15 -2.49 12.89 -18.89
N GLU A 16 -1.60 13.86 -19.01
CA GLU A 16 -1.95 15.28 -18.92
C GLU A 16 -3.01 15.68 -19.96
N LYS A 17 -2.85 15.24 -21.20
CA LYS A 17 -3.83 15.49 -22.27
C LYS A 17 -5.21 14.92 -21.91
N LYS A 18 -5.28 13.75 -21.26
CA LYS A 18 -6.54 13.15 -20.83
C LYS A 18 -7.12 13.87 -19.62
N ALA A 19 -6.30 14.29 -18.67
CA ALA A 19 -6.71 15.09 -17.52
C ALA A 19 -7.31 16.44 -18.00
N LYS A 20 -6.61 17.18 -18.81
CA LYS A 20 -7.07 18.46 -19.39
C LYS A 20 -8.39 18.33 -20.18
N LYS A 21 -8.54 17.25 -20.97
CA LYS A 21 -9.75 17.03 -21.76
C LYS A 21 -11.00 16.85 -20.88
N ASN A 22 -10.86 16.24 -19.71
CA ASN A 22 -11.95 15.90 -18.79
C ASN A 22 -12.03 16.86 -17.60
N ASP A 23 -11.21 17.91 -17.59
CA ASP A 23 -11.07 18.85 -16.47
C ASP A 23 -10.71 18.19 -15.12
N PHE A 24 -9.96 17.09 -15.16
CA PHE A 24 -9.46 16.42 -13.97
C PHE A 24 -8.18 17.10 -13.45
N ALA A 25 -7.94 17.05 -12.14
CA ALA A 25 -6.61 17.32 -11.60
C ALA A 25 -5.69 16.14 -11.89
N ILE A 26 -4.43 16.43 -12.27
CA ILE A 26 -3.39 15.41 -12.41
C ILE A 26 -2.28 15.71 -11.42
N PHE A 27 -1.75 14.67 -10.78
CA PHE A 27 -0.65 14.82 -9.85
C PHE A 27 0.22 13.58 -9.73
N THR A 28 1.42 13.78 -9.23
CA THR A 28 2.38 12.72 -8.88
C THR A 28 3.20 13.13 -7.67
N TYR A 29 3.92 12.17 -7.13
CA TYR A 29 4.78 12.36 -5.97
C TYR A 29 6.24 12.51 -6.40
N HIS A 30 6.92 13.48 -5.82
CA HIS A 30 8.36 13.64 -5.98
C HIS A 30 8.99 14.02 -4.64
N LYS A 31 9.81 13.14 -4.07
CA LYS A 31 10.41 13.33 -2.75
C LYS A 31 9.33 13.66 -1.69
N ASP A 32 9.36 14.87 -1.15
CA ASP A 32 8.51 15.30 -0.04
C ASP A 32 7.32 16.17 -0.50
N PHE A 33 7.03 16.22 -1.79
CA PHE A 33 5.93 17.02 -2.32
C PHE A 33 5.11 16.31 -3.39
N ILE A 34 3.87 16.78 -3.54
CA ILE A 34 2.96 16.45 -4.62
C ILE A 34 3.07 17.52 -5.70
N LEU A 35 3.41 17.11 -6.91
CA LEU A 35 3.44 17.96 -8.09
C LEU A 35 2.09 17.85 -8.80
N THR A 36 1.45 18.99 -9.14
CA THR A 36 0.10 19.02 -9.72
C THR A 36 -0.15 20.23 -10.59
N ASP A 37 -1.05 20.09 -11.56
CA ASP A 37 -1.56 21.21 -12.37
C ASP A 37 -2.69 22.01 -11.68
N LYS A 38 -3.30 21.44 -10.63
CA LYS A 38 -4.42 22.06 -9.89
C LYS A 38 -4.17 22.03 -8.36
N PRO A 39 -3.32 22.92 -7.83
CA PRO A 39 -2.91 22.91 -6.44
C PRO A 39 -4.07 23.16 -5.45
N ASP A 40 -5.15 23.84 -5.91
CA ASP A 40 -6.33 24.14 -5.09
C ASP A 40 -7.40 23.03 -5.16
N ASN A 41 -7.17 21.94 -5.88
CA ASN A 41 -8.13 20.84 -5.95
C ASN A 41 -8.25 20.16 -4.58
N LYS A 42 -9.50 20.02 -4.09
CA LYS A 42 -9.80 19.49 -2.74
C LYS A 42 -9.22 18.10 -2.49
N TYR A 43 -9.17 17.24 -3.49
CA TYR A 43 -8.64 15.88 -3.36
C TYR A 43 -7.11 15.84 -3.36
N VAL A 44 -6.46 16.74 -4.11
CA VAL A 44 -5.00 16.93 -4.03
C VAL A 44 -4.62 17.45 -2.64
N ILE A 45 -5.40 18.40 -2.10
CA ILE A 45 -5.19 18.92 -0.73
C ILE A 45 -5.43 17.83 0.30
N GLN A 46 -6.47 17.01 0.15
CA GLN A 46 -6.75 15.88 1.03
C GLN A 46 -5.59 14.88 1.05
N GLU A 47 -5.10 14.50 -0.14
CA GLU A 47 -3.99 13.57 -0.30
C GLU A 47 -2.68 14.12 0.30
N ALA A 48 -2.41 15.40 0.08
CA ALA A 48 -1.24 16.07 0.65
C ALA A 48 -1.28 16.11 2.19
N ASN A 49 -2.45 16.41 2.77
CA ASN A 49 -2.63 16.44 4.21
C ASN A 49 -2.48 15.03 4.84
N LEU A 50 -3.06 14.01 4.21
CA LEU A 50 -2.96 12.62 4.66
C LEU A 50 -1.51 12.15 4.70
N ASN A 51 -0.75 12.47 3.67
CA ASN A 51 0.66 12.07 3.53
C ASN A 51 1.63 13.07 4.17
N LYS A 52 1.14 14.20 4.73
CA LYS A 52 1.96 15.30 5.29
C LYS A 52 2.97 15.85 4.29
N MET A 53 2.57 15.95 3.03
CA MET A 53 3.39 16.43 1.92
C MET A 53 3.02 17.86 1.53
N GLN A 54 3.99 18.59 0.96
CA GLN A 54 3.75 19.89 0.37
C GLN A 54 3.16 19.77 -1.04
N ILE A 55 2.36 20.74 -1.45
CA ILE A 55 1.84 20.83 -2.83
C ILE A 55 2.70 21.83 -3.61
N VAL A 56 3.14 21.43 -4.79
CA VAL A 56 3.81 22.28 -5.77
C VAL A 56 2.95 22.33 -7.02
N GLY A 57 2.35 23.50 -7.26
CA GLY A 57 1.56 23.77 -8.48
C GLY A 57 2.46 24.06 -9.67
N VAL A 58 2.10 23.54 -10.85
CA VAL A 58 2.82 23.74 -12.11
C VAL A 58 1.85 24.07 -13.25
N ASP A 59 2.27 24.93 -14.17
CA ASP A 59 1.46 25.32 -15.35
C ASP A 59 1.42 24.23 -16.42
N ASN A 60 2.52 23.50 -16.59
CA ASN A 60 2.64 22.40 -17.53
C ASN A 60 3.16 21.16 -16.78
N PHE A 61 2.25 20.24 -16.52
CA PHE A 61 2.55 19.05 -15.74
C PHE A 61 3.56 18.14 -16.45
N ALA A 62 3.40 17.96 -17.77
CA ALA A 62 4.27 17.09 -18.55
C ALA A 62 5.71 17.61 -18.66
N GLU A 63 5.89 18.93 -18.68
CA GLU A 63 7.24 19.53 -18.67
C GLU A 63 7.87 19.48 -17.27
N ALA A 64 7.06 19.61 -16.23
CA ALA A 64 7.53 19.62 -14.84
C ALA A 64 7.91 18.22 -14.33
N VAL A 65 7.28 17.15 -14.89
CA VAL A 65 7.61 15.76 -14.55
C VAL A 65 8.72 15.28 -15.48
N ASP A 66 9.93 15.77 -15.27
CA ASP A 66 11.15 15.40 -15.99
C ASP A 66 11.86 14.15 -15.42
N PHE A 67 11.19 13.43 -14.54
CA PHE A 67 11.66 12.23 -13.86
C PHE A 67 10.65 11.09 -14.05
N PRO A 68 11.08 9.81 -13.96
CA PRO A 68 10.18 8.68 -13.99
C PRO A 68 9.43 8.55 -12.65
N PRO A 69 8.11 8.83 -12.59
CA PRO A 69 7.35 8.75 -11.35
C PRO A 69 6.97 7.30 -11.00
N CYS A 70 6.78 7.02 -9.70
CA CYS A 70 6.31 5.71 -9.24
C CYS A 70 4.83 5.48 -9.54
N LYS A 71 4.02 6.54 -9.48
CA LYS A 71 2.61 6.55 -9.87
C LYS A 71 2.18 7.93 -10.36
N CYS A 72 1.12 7.96 -11.16
CA CYS A 72 0.44 9.18 -11.57
C CYS A 72 -1.03 9.05 -11.20
N MET A 73 -1.64 10.11 -10.67
CA MET A 73 -3.02 10.11 -10.20
C MET A 73 -3.84 11.19 -10.89
N LEU A 74 -5.11 10.87 -11.12
CA LEU A 74 -6.12 11.84 -11.52
C LEU A 74 -7.19 11.94 -10.44
N ALA A 75 -7.71 13.15 -10.23
CA ALA A 75 -8.77 13.39 -9.27
C ALA A 75 -9.91 14.20 -9.87
N SER A 76 -11.16 13.80 -9.56
CA SER A 76 -12.38 14.47 -10.02
C SER A 76 -13.58 14.13 -9.16
N ASP A 77 -14.58 15.03 -9.14
CA ASP A 77 -15.92 14.76 -8.62
C ASP A 77 -16.77 13.94 -9.61
N ASP A 78 -16.40 13.90 -10.89
CA ASP A 78 -17.11 13.16 -11.93
C ASP A 78 -16.66 11.69 -11.93
N GLU A 79 -17.29 10.91 -11.07
CA GLU A 79 -16.99 9.48 -10.93
C GLU A 79 -17.28 8.70 -12.22
N GLU A 80 -18.35 9.04 -12.95
CA GLU A 80 -18.69 8.33 -14.20
C GLU A 80 -17.61 8.55 -15.26
N ALA A 81 -17.10 9.77 -15.39
CA ALA A 81 -16.01 10.08 -16.30
C ALA A 81 -14.70 9.37 -15.89
N LEU A 82 -14.41 9.25 -14.58
CA LEU A 82 -13.26 8.47 -14.09
C LEU A 82 -13.42 6.99 -14.41
N ILE A 83 -14.61 6.38 -14.23
CA ILE A 83 -14.91 4.99 -14.62
C ILE A 83 -14.71 4.81 -16.14
N GLY A 84 -15.22 5.74 -16.94
CA GLY A 84 -15.04 5.70 -18.38
C GLY A 84 -13.56 5.73 -18.80
N LEU A 85 -12.76 6.57 -18.14
CA LEU A 85 -11.33 6.67 -18.40
C LEU A 85 -10.56 5.46 -17.89
N GLU A 86 -10.90 4.92 -16.72
CA GLU A 86 -10.35 3.67 -16.18
C GLU A 86 -10.52 2.51 -17.18
N ASN A 87 -11.75 2.29 -17.65
CA ASN A 87 -12.06 1.23 -18.61
C ASN A 87 -11.32 1.40 -19.95
N HIS A 88 -11.13 2.65 -20.39
CA HIS A 88 -10.33 2.96 -21.56
C HIS A 88 -8.84 2.67 -21.32
N TRP A 89 -8.30 3.05 -20.16
CA TRP A 89 -6.89 2.87 -19.85
C TRP A 89 -6.54 1.41 -19.56
N LYS A 90 -7.39 0.64 -18.91
CA LYS A 90 -7.20 -0.82 -18.76
C LYS A 90 -6.94 -1.52 -20.09
N LYS A 91 -7.58 -1.07 -21.16
CA LYS A 91 -7.37 -1.62 -22.52
C LYS A 91 -6.16 -1.02 -23.23
N ARG A 92 -5.92 0.28 -23.04
CA ARG A 92 -4.88 1.01 -23.78
C ARG A 92 -3.49 0.80 -23.20
N LEU A 93 -3.40 0.59 -21.90
CA LEU A 93 -2.15 0.44 -21.14
C LEU A 93 -1.83 -1.03 -20.83
N ASP A 94 -2.68 -1.96 -21.27
CA ASP A 94 -2.51 -3.40 -21.03
C ASP A 94 -1.12 -3.87 -21.45
N GLY A 95 -0.49 -4.66 -20.59
CA GLY A 95 0.88 -5.15 -20.76
C GLY A 95 1.99 -4.15 -20.41
N VAL A 96 1.67 -2.90 -20.03
CA VAL A 96 2.66 -1.85 -19.74
C VAL A 96 2.42 -1.21 -18.37
N LEU A 97 1.20 -0.74 -18.13
CA LEU A 97 0.80 -0.04 -16.90
C LEU A 97 -0.57 -0.55 -16.44
N ASP A 98 -0.80 -0.51 -15.15
CA ASP A 98 -2.10 -0.77 -14.54
C ASP A 98 -2.81 0.55 -14.24
N ALA A 99 -4.13 0.58 -14.46
CA ALA A 99 -4.98 1.71 -14.13
C ALA A 99 -6.18 1.21 -13.32
N PHE A 100 -6.40 1.80 -12.15
CA PHE A 100 -7.50 1.43 -11.25
C PHE A 100 -7.92 2.61 -10.37
N ARG A 101 -9.14 2.54 -9.85
CA ARG A 101 -9.60 3.51 -8.86
C ARG A 101 -9.31 2.99 -7.46
N SER A 102 -8.61 3.79 -6.67
CA SER A 102 -8.39 3.53 -5.24
C SER A 102 -9.52 4.09 -4.38
N GLU A 103 -10.15 5.15 -4.87
CA GLU A 103 -11.30 5.83 -4.29
C GLU A 103 -12.28 6.22 -5.41
N PRO A 104 -13.55 6.51 -5.13
CA PRO A 104 -14.50 6.96 -6.15
C PRO A 104 -14.01 8.17 -6.97
N TYR A 105 -13.20 9.02 -6.35
CA TYR A 105 -12.68 10.27 -6.90
C TYR A 105 -11.21 10.21 -7.33
N PHE A 106 -10.52 9.07 -7.21
CA PHE A 106 -9.14 8.86 -7.64
C PHE A 106 -9.02 7.77 -8.70
N LEU A 107 -8.32 8.09 -9.79
CA LEU A 107 -7.83 7.13 -10.77
C LEU A 107 -6.31 7.10 -10.72
N GLU A 108 -5.74 5.96 -10.36
CA GLU A 108 -4.30 5.73 -10.26
C GLU A 108 -3.77 5.01 -11.50
N VAL A 109 -2.58 5.39 -11.91
CA VAL A 109 -1.77 4.68 -12.90
C VAL A 109 -0.44 4.31 -12.27
N VAL A 110 -0.10 3.04 -12.36
CA VAL A 110 1.13 2.47 -11.80
C VAL A 110 1.81 1.54 -12.82
N PRO A 111 3.08 1.26 -12.69
CA PRO A 111 3.73 0.21 -13.48
C PRO A 111 3.04 -1.14 -13.28
N GLN A 112 2.94 -1.93 -14.34
CA GLN A 112 2.28 -3.24 -14.27
C GLN A 112 2.96 -4.16 -13.24
N PHE A 113 2.15 -5.01 -12.59
CA PHE A 113 2.56 -5.92 -11.52
C PHE A 113 3.08 -5.22 -10.25
N ILE A 114 2.64 -3.98 -10.01
CA ILE A 114 2.83 -3.28 -8.74
C ILE A 114 1.55 -3.40 -7.93
N ASP A 115 1.45 -4.47 -7.16
CA ASP A 115 0.47 -4.70 -6.12
C ASP A 115 1.19 -5.20 -4.85
N LYS A 116 0.45 -5.27 -3.74
CA LYS A 116 1.03 -5.63 -2.44
C LYS A 116 1.57 -7.06 -2.42
N GLY A 117 0.92 -8.01 -3.10
CA GLY A 117 1.36 -9.41 -3.18
C GLY A 117 2.64 -9.56 -3.99
N ASN A 118 2.68 -9.02 -5.20
CA ASN A 118 3.88 -9.06 -6.04
C ASN A 118 5.07 -8.39 -5.35
N THR A 119 4.84 -7.22 -4.72
CA THR A 119 5.89 -6.50 -4.00
C THR A 119 6.38 -7.29 -2.78
N LEU A 120 5.46 -7.92 -2.03
CA LEU A 120 5.80 -8.82 -0.94
C LEU A 120 6.63 -10.00 -1.43
N GLY A 121 6.27 -10.64 -2.56
CA GLY A 121 7.03 -11.73 -3.16
C GLY A 121 8.47 -11.34 -3.52
N VAL A 122 8.66 -10.14 -4.07
CA VAL A 122 10.02 -9.59 -4.31
C VAL A 122 10.78 -9.39 -3.01
N LEU A 123 10.12 -8.85 -1.98
CA LEU A 123 10.72 -8.64 -0.66
C LEU A 123 11.14 -9.98 -0.02
N MET A 124 10.25 -10.97 -0.03
CA MET A 124 10.51 -12.32 0.48
C MET A 124 11.72 -12.94 -0.20
N THR A 125 11.80 -12.86 -1.54
CA THR A 125 12.95 -13.36 -2.30
C THR A 125 14.25 -12.68 -1.87
N LYS A 126 14.23 -11.36 -1.69
CA LYS A 126 15.42 -10.59 -1.27
C LYS A 126 15.87 -10.88 0.16
N LEU A 127 14.92 -11.20 1.03
CA LEU A 127 15.18 -11.54 2.44
C LEU A 127 15.41 -13.05 2.64
N SER A 128 15.25 -13.87 1.61
CA SER A 128 15.29 -15.33 1.69
C SER A 128 14.28 -15.90 2.70
N VAL A 129 13.08 -15.32 2.71
CA VAL A 129 11.94 -15.73 3.55
C VAL A 129 10.96 -16.50 2.70
N SER A 130 10.48 -17.65 3.18
CA SER A 130 9.44 -18.44 2.52
C SER A 130 8.03 -17.95 2.86
N PRO A 131 6.99 -18.26 2.06
CA PRO A 131 5.61 -17.88 2.38
C PRO A 131 5.16 -18.33 3.76
N GLU A 132 5.55 -19.51 4.20
CA GLU A 132 5.19 -20.11 5.48
C GLU A 132 5.71 -19.32 6.68
N GLU A 133 6.72 -18.47 6.47
CA GLU A 133 7.31 -17.60 7.49
C GLU A 133 6.67 -16.20 7.51
N VAL A 134 5.64 -15.95 6.68
CA VAL A 134 5.00 -14.65 6.51
C VAL A 134 3.58 -14.67 7.04
N ILE A 135 3.26 -13.67 7.85
CA ILE A 135 1.89 -13.33 8.26
C ILE A 135 1.54 -11.99 7.60
N ALA A 136 0.44 -11.96 6.85
CA ALA A 136 -0.12 -10.75 6.27
C ALA A 136 -1.44 -10.39 6.94
N ILE A 137 -1.65 -9.11 7.22
CA ILE A 137 -2.90 -8.58 7.80
C ILE A 137 -3.37 -7.43 6.90
N GLY A 138 -4.65 -7.42 6.54
CA GLY A 138 -5.19 -6.39 5.65
C GLY A 138 -6.71 -6.29 5.73
N ASP A 139 -7.27 -5.22 5.17
CA ASP A 139 -8.71 -4.93 5.20
C ASP A 139 -9.30 -4.55 3.83
N GLY A 140 -8.49 -4.13 2.89
CA GLY A 140 -8.92 -3.68 1.58
C GLY A 140 -8.77 -4.72 0.46
N VAL A 141 -9.49 -4.52 -0.63
CA VAL A 141 -9.36 -5.35 -1.84
C VAL A 141 -7.93 -5.36 -2.38
N CYS A 142 -7.19 -4.25 -2.22
CA CYS A 142 -5.79 -4.14 -2.61
C CYS A 142 -4.84 -5.01 -1.77
N ASP A 143 -5.30 -5.56 -0.63
CA ASP A 143 -4.51 -6.45 0.23
C ASP A 143 -4.67 -7.93 -0.14
N VAL A 144 -5.69 -8.28 -0.93
CA VAL A 144 -6.05 -9.69 -1.23
C VAL A 144 -4.86 -10.48 -1.75
N THR A 145 -4.10 -9.92 -2.70
CA THR A 145 -2.92 -10.62 -3.26
C THR A 145 -1.83 -10.88 -2.23
N MET A 146 -1.63 -9.95 -1.30
CA MET A 146 -0.69 -10.08 -0.20
C MET A 146 -1.18 -11.13 0.83
N LEU A 147 -2.46 -11.06 1.18
CA LEU A 147 -3.08 -12.01 2.11
C LEU A 147 -3.02 -13.45 1.59
N GLN A 148 -3.23 -13.64 0.29
CA GLN A 148 -3.19 -14.97 -0.34
C GLN A 148 -1.76 -15.50 -0.54
N LEU A 149 -0.76 -14.63 -0.66
CA LEU A 149 0.63 -15.03 -0.82
C LEU A 149 1.25 -15.49 0.49
N ALA A 150 0.87 -14.88 1.61
CA ALA A 150 1.41 -15.20 2.93
C ALA A 150 0.97 -16.60 3.40
N GLY A 151 1.81 -17.30 4.15
CA GLY A 151 1.46 -18.57 4.78
C GLY A 151 0.32 -18.42 5.80
N VAL A 152 0.15 -17.23 6.38
CA VAL A 152 -1.01 -16.88 7.20
C VAL A 152 -1.53 -15.52 6.75
N GLY A 153 -2.64 -15.51 6.00
CA GLY A 153 -3.40 -14.31 5.67
C GLY A 153 -4.51 -14.08 6.70
N ILE A 154 -4.63 -12.86 7.21
CA ILE A 154 -5.61 -12.47 8.22
C ILE A 154 -6.37 -11.23 7.75
N ALA A 155 -7.68 -11.33 7.56
CA ALA A 155 -8.52 -10.17 7.29
C ALA A 155 -8.89 -9.44 8.59
N MET A 156 -8.90 -8.11 8.56
CA MET A 156 -9.42 -7.30 9.65
C MET A 156 -10.93 -7.48 9.82
N GLY A 157 -11.44 -7.31 11.04
CA GLY A 157 -12.87 -7.41 11.33
C GLY A 157 -13.75 -6.39 10.58
N ASN A 158 -13.19 -5.22 10.29
CA ASN A 158 -13.82 -4.16 9.47
C ASN A 158 -13.62 -4.34 7.95
N ALA A 159 -12.90 -5.38 7.50
CA ALA A 159 -12.72 -5.64 6.07
C ALA A 159 -14.06 -5.97 5.38
N GLU A 160 -14.13 -5.72 4.08
CA GLU A 160 -15.26 -6.14 3.26
C GLU A 160 -15.40 -7.68 3.22
N ASP A 161 -16.63 -8.17 3.03
CA ASP A 161 -16.91 -9.61 2.96
C ASP A 161 -16.13 -10.30 1.83
N SER A 162 -15.90 -9.60 0.74
CA SER A 162 -15.08 -10.05 -0.39
C SER A 162 -13.63 -10.34 0.02
N VAL A 163 -13.06 -9.52 0.90
CA VAL A 163 -11.70 -9.70 1.43
C VAL A 163 -11.66 -10.83 2.44
N LYS A 164 -12.63 -10.89 3.36
CA LYS A 164 -12.76 -11.98 4.34
C LYS A 164 -12.91 -13.35 3.68
N ALA A 165 -13.61 -13.42 2.54
CA ALA A 165 -13.78 -14.66 1.78
C ALA A 165 -12.49 -15.16 1.10
N CYS A 166 -11.45 -14.34 1.01
CA CYS A 166 -10.16 -14.70 0.40
C CYS A 166 -9.16 -15.34 1.36
N VAL A 167 -9.47 -15.40 2.67
CA VAL A 167 -8.57 -15.88 3.74
C VAL A 167 -9.29 -16.77 4.74
N ASP A 168 -8.52 -17.61 5.44
CA ASP A 168 -9.07 -18.52 6.43
C ASP A 168 -9.23 -17.90 7.84
N LYS A 169 -8.59 -16.76 8.08
CA LYS A 169 -8.56 -16.14 9.41
C LYS A 169 -9.05 -14.70 9.36
N THR A 170 -9.84 -14.33 10.36
CA THR A 170 -10.27 -12.96 10.60
C THR A 170 -9.91 -12.57 12.03
N THR A 171 -9.45 -11.33 12.23
CA THR A 171 -9.20 -10.74 13.53
C THR A 171 -10.31 -9.74 13.91
N LEU A 172 -10.10 -8.97 14.98
CA LEU A 172 -11.01 -7.90 15.39
C LEU A 172 -10.92 -6.69 14.45
N THR A 173 -11.78 -5.70 14.67
CA THR A 173 -11.77 -4.45 13.90
C THR A 173 -10.58 -3.56 14.26
N ASN A 174 -10.35 -2.52 13.46
CA ASN A 174 -9.35 -1.48 13.76
C ASN A 174 -9.65 -0.75 15.09
N GLU A 175 -10.94 -0.59 15.46
CA GLU A 175 -11.36 0.01 16.73
C GLU A 175 -11.15 -0.90 17.94
N GLU A 176 -10.92 -2.20 17.71
CA GLU A 176 -10.75 -3.24 18.74
C GLU A 176 -9.31 -3.80 18.76
N GLU A 177 -8.35 -3.01 18.29
CA GLU A 177 -6.93 -3.39 18.25
C GLU A 177 -6.66 -4.70 17.46
N GLY A 178 -7.40 -4.92 16.37
CA GLY A 178 -7.39 -6.18 15.62
C GLY A 178 -6.01 -6.64 15.16
N VAL A 179 -5.08 -5.72 14.80
CA VAL A 179 -3.70 -6.07 14.44
C VAL A 179 -2.94 -6.64 15.64
N ALA A 180 -3.05 -6.01 16.81
CA ALA A 180 -2.40 -6.49 18.03
C ALA A 180 -2.91 -7.88 18.40
N VAL A 181 -4.23 -8.08 18.37
CA VAL A 181 -4.88 -9.38 18.65
C VAL A 181 -4.44 -10.44 17.64
N ALA A 182 -4.29 -10.11 16.37
CA ALA A 182 -3.79 -11.03 15.36
C ALA A 182 -2.36 -11.49 15.67
N VAL A 183 -1.47 -10.54 16.01
CA VAL A 183 -0.08 -10.83 16.39
C VAL A 183 -0.02 -11.68 17.66
N GLU A 184 -0.77 -11.32 18.68
CA GLU A 184 -0.83 -12.09 19.93
C GLU A 184 -1.27 -13.54 19.69
N ARG A 185 -2.32 -13.75 18.90
CA ARG A 185 -2.87 -15.08 18.65
C ARG A 185 -2.04 -15.94 17.70
N THR A 186 -1.26 -15.34 16.80
CA THR A 186 -0.49 -16.10 15.80
C THR A 186 0.98 -16.24 16.14
N ILE A 187 1.59 -15.25 16.78
CA ILE A 187 3.01 -15.25 17.12
C ILE A 187 3.23 -15.53 18.59
N LEU A 188 2.53 -14.78 19.46
CA LEU A 188 2.80 -14.83 20.90
C LEU A 188 2.10 -16.02 21.61
N ALA A 189 0.97 -16.52 21.07
CA ALA A 189 0.29 -17.67 21.65
C ALA A 189 1.11 -18.97 21.58
N GLU A 190 2.04 -19.07 20.64
CA GLU A 190 2.99 -20.18 20.55
C GLU A 190 4.19 -20.02 21.50
N ILE A 191 4.38 -18.81 22.02
CA ILE A 191 5.46 -18.47 22.95
C ILE A 191 4.85 -18.47 24.35
N ARG A 192 4.98 -19.58 25.08
CA ARG A 192 4.58 -19.60 26.50
C ARG A 192 5.48 -18.65 27.28
N PRO A 193 4.95 -17.60 27.94
CA PRO A 193 5.76 -16.53 28.54
C PRO A 193 6.77 -17.01 29.60
N THR A 194 6.54 -18.17 30.20
CA THR A 194 7.33 -18.71 31.30
C THR A 194 8.54 -19.54 30.89
N GLU A 195 8.74 -19.82 29.58
CA GLU A 195 9.76 -20.79 29.17
C GLU A 195 10.78 -20.25 28.15
N VAL A 196 10.63 -19.04 27.64
CA VAL A 196 11.53 -18.53 26.59
C VAL A 196 12.34 -17.34 27.10
N PRO A 197 13.67 -17.46 27.24
CA PRO A 197 14.54 -16.34 27.59
C PRO A 197 14.45 -15.20 26.57
N LEU A 198 14.64 -13.95 27.02
CA LEU A 198 14.51 -12.73 26.21
C LEU A 198 15.38 -12.73 24.95
N ASP A 199 16.56 -13.34 25.04
CA ASP A 199 17.47 -13.52 23.91
C ASP A 199 16.93 -14.43 22.83
N GLN A 200 16.19 -15.49 23.22
CA GLN A 200 15.53 -16.39 22.26
C GLN A 200 14.28 -15.76 21.65
N LEU A 201 13.54 -14.93 22.42
CA LEU A 201 12.44 -14.09 21.88
C LEU A 201 12.98 -13.11 20.83
N ASN A 202 14.10 -12.44 21.15
CA ASN A 202 14.74 -11.53 20.20
C ASN A 202 15.32 -12.26 18.96
N MET A 203 15.79 -13.51 19.10
CA MET A 203 16.21 -14.32 17.95
C MET A 203 15.01 -14.71 17.07
N ARG A 204 13.89 -15.15 17.65
CA ARG A 204 12.67 -15.47 16.89
C ARG A 204 12.08 -14.22 16.23
N ALA A 205 12.08 -13.08 16.91
CA ALA A 205 11.67 -11.80 16.33
C ALA A 205 12.61 -11.32 15.21
N ARG A 206 13.90 -11.70 15.24
CA ARG A 206 14.87 -11.43 14.14
C ARG A 206 14.59 -12.27 12.90
N HIS A 207 14.03 -13.44 13.05
CA HIS A 207 13.58 -14.28 11.92
C HIS A 207 12.21 -13.85 11.39
N ALA A 208 11.38 -13.20 12.22
CA ALA A 208 10.15 -12.56 11.78
C ALA A 208 10.44 -11.23 11.06
N LEU A 209 9.51 -10.79 10.20
CA LEU A 209 9.62 -9.53 9.45
C LEU A 209 9.99 -8.33 10.34
N MET A 210 9.51 -8.32 11.59
CA MET A 210 9.79 -7.28 12.60
C MET A 210 11.26 -7.26 13.06
N GLY A 211 11.92 -8.40 13.16
CA GLY A 211 13.36 -8.47 13.51
C GLY A 211 14.24 -7.89 12.41
N ASN A 212 13.87 -8.07 11.15
CA ASN A 212 14.57 -7.49 10.00
C ASN A 212 14.42 -5.97 9.89
N LEU A 213 13.42 -5.39 10.56
CA LEU A 213 13.21 -3.94 10.70
C LEU A 213 13.94 -3.34 11.90
N GLY A 214 14.73 -4.12 12.65
CA GLY A 214 15.45 -3.65 13.84
C GLY A 214 14.58 -3.46 15.08
N ILE A 215 13.35 -3.97 15.09
CA ILE A 215 12.44 -3.88 16.25
C ILE A 215 12.89 -4.92 17.27
N GLN A 216 13.30 -4.46 18.46
CA GLN A 216 13.64 -5.32 19.59
C GLN A 216 12.51 -5.28 20.62
N TYR A 217 12.11 -6.46 21.10
CA TYR A 217 11.22 -6.54 22.26
C TYR A 217 11.99 -6.13 23.52
N THR A 218 11.55 -5.05 24.15
CA THR A 218 12.07 -4.61 25.45
C THR A 218 11.22 -5.09 26.62
N TYR A 219 10.20 -5.89 26.36
CA TYR A 219 9.25 -6.36 27.37
C TYR A 219 9.37 -7.87 27.61
N ALA A 220 9.92 -8.24 28.71
CA ALA A 220 9.74 -9.51 29.37
C ALA A 220 10.07 -9.38 30.87
N SER A 221 9.21 -8.75 31.62
CA SER A 221 9.16 -8.99 33.07
C SER A 221 7.71 -8.88 33.53
N GLU A 222 7.27 -9.88 34.24
CA GLU A 222 5.97 -9.98 34.91
C GLU A 222 5.77 -8.92 36.03
N ASP A 223 6.70 -7.97 36.21
CA ASP A 223 6.73 -7.07 37.35
C ASP A 223 6.17 -5.67 37.03
N ARG A 224 5.05 -5.57 36.29
CA ARG A 224 4.24 -4.37 36.28
C ARG A 224 2.74 -4.69 36.18
N VAL A 225 2.25 -5.29 37.25
CA VAL A 225 0.86 -5.11 37.67
C VAL A 225 0.94 -4.42 39.04
N GLU A 226 1.00 -3.12 39.03
CA GLU A 226 0.52 -2.22 40.08
C GLU A 226 -0.20 -1.03 39.43
#